data_83aaa4ba2d31b66402bbf45ed97d57e2
#
_entry.id   83aaa4ba2d31b66402bbf45ed97d57e2
#
_cell.length_a   1.000
_cell.length_b   1.000
_cell.length_c   1.000
_cell.angle_alpha   90.00
_cell.angle_beta   90.00
_cell.angle_gamma   90.00
#
_symmetry.space_group_name_H-M   'P 1'
#
loop_
_entity.id
_entity.type
_entity.pdbx_description
1 polymer ?
#
loop_
_entity_poly.entity_id
_entity_poly.type
_entity_poly.pdbx_seq_one_letter_code
_entity_poly.pdbx_strand_id
1 'polypeptide(L)'
;MKDKRILLRLGALLETVYIILNFIYYFSLKKFNDEVIANIFLLAICAFFAVTLYKESKRDINELKKSKAKIIISSIWLFLTNVIPGLFGFAFLLLISDKKDSKLPLIKESPTTMMTYVKSISLLVIFILVMFVLPKFSFFSKVPSYVIYVLMFIITLVFNYKDLKKDLKYLAQNFKIYFPFIIKRYFSMLVIMIIVAIPVVLINNGATSTNQKMINSMFDKLPLATLILSTLYAPFVEESIFRLSLSKLFKNKTLFIIVSGVLFGTLHVIDKFTSIYDFLYIFQYATLGICLAKAYKDSNNIFVSMSMHFIQNFLAAILVLLLY
;
A
#
# COMPACT_ATOMS: atom_id res chain seq x y z
N MET A 1 -4.44 -26.29 15.24
CA MET A 1 -3.81 -25.16 14.50
C MET A 1 -3.73 -25.50 13.03
N LYS A 2 -4.33 -24.72 12.13
CA LYS A 2 -4.24 -24.98 10.68
C LYS A 2 -2.77 -24.95 10.22
N ASP A 3 -2.39 -25.92 9.38
CA ASP A 3 -1.00 -26.01 8.87
C ASP A 3 -0.66 -24.78 8.03
N LYS A 4 0.16 -23.89 8.56
CA LYS A 4 0.57 -22.64 7.90
C LYS A 4 1.29 -22.91 6.55
N ARG A 5 1.87 -24.10 6.36
CA ARG A 5 2.58 -24.53 5.15
C ARG A 5 1.66 -24.66 3.94
N ILE A 6 0.35 -24.67 4.16
CA ILE A 6 -0.65 -24.66 3.07
C ILE A 6 -0.44 -23.44 2.14
N LEU A 7 0.04 -22.30 2.67
CA LEU A 7 0.31 -21.11 1.85
C LEU A 7 1.42 -21.36 0.83
N LEU A 8 2.50 -22.06 1.20
CA LEU A 8 3.57 -22.42 0.25
C LEU A 8 3.04 -23.37 -0.85
N ARG A 9 2.16 -24.31 -0.47
CA ARG A 9 1.54 -25.23 -1.43
C ARG A 9 0.59 -24.52 -2.38
N LEU A 10 -0.20 -23.58 -1.87
CA LEU A 10 -1.10 -22.77 -2.69
C LEU A 10 -0.32 -21.87 -3.66
N GLY A 11 0.75 -21.21 -3.19
CA GLY A 11 1.61 -20.42 -4.07
C GLY A 11 2.24 -21.26 -5.18
N ALA A 12 2.78 -22.44 -4.83
CA ALA A 12 3.36 -23.36 -5.80
C ALA A 12 2.30 -23.90 -6.79
N LEU A 13 1.08 -24.21 -6.32
CA LEU A 13 -0.01 -24.70 -7.17
C LEU A 13 -0.46 -23.62 -8.16
N LEU A 14 -0.69 -22.41 -7.71
CA LEU A 14 -1.11 -21.29 -8.57
C LEU A 14 -0.06 -20.98 -9.64
N GLU A 15 1.23 -21.01 -9.27
CA GLU A 15 2.30 -20.82 -10.25
C GLU A 15 2.33 -21.99 -11.26
N THR A 16 2.13 -23.23 -10.82
CA THR A 16 2.07 -24.38 -11.71
C THR A 16 0.92 -24.25 -12.71
N VAL A 17 -0.25 -23.80 -12.26
CA VAL A 17 -1.40 -23.56 -13.17
C VAL A 17 -1.07 -22.45 -14.16
N TYR A 18 -0.48 -21.35 -13.70
CA TYR A 18 -0.04 -20.26 -14.57
C TYR A 18 0.94 -20.73 -15.65
N ILE A 19 1.96 -21.51 -15.28
CA ILE A 19 2.95 -22.07 -16.20
C ILE A 19 2.27 -22.97 -17.25
N ILE A 20 1.37 -23.86 -16.83
CA ILE A 20 0.66 -24.76 -17.76
C ILE A 20 -0.17 -23.95 -18.77
N LEU A 21 -0.93 -22.96 -18.30
CA LEU A 21 -1.76 -22.13 -19.18
C LEU A 21 -0.93 -21.35 -20.19
N ASN A 22 0.19 -20.77 -19.76
CA ASN A 22 1.10 -20.04 -20.67
C ASN A 22 1.79 -20.99 -21.65
N PHE A 23 2.17 -22.18 -21.21
CA PHE A 23 2.77 -23.18 -22.09
C PHE A 23 1.80 -23.60 -23.18
N ILE A 24 0.53 -23.88 -22.84
CA ILE A 24 -0.52 -24.19 -23.81
C ILE A 24 -0.72 -23.02 -24.77
N TYR A 25 -0.74 -21.77 -24.27
CA TYR A 25 -0.88 -20.59 -25.10
C TYR A 25 0.26 -20.46 -26.11
N TYR A 26 1.54 -20.52 -25.69
CA TYR A 26 2.67 -20.42 -26.58
C TYR A 26 2.74 -21.55 -27.61
N PHE A 27 2.35 -22.77 -27.23
CA PHE A 27 2.25 -23.88 -28.16
C PHE A 27 1.14 -23.69 -29.22
N SER A 28 0.05 -23.00 -28.85
CA SER A 28 -1.05 -22.72 -29.77
C SER A 28 -0.69 -21.70 -30.86
N LEU A 29 0.30 -20.83 -30.62
CA LEU A 29 0.72 -19.79 -31.55
C LEU A 29 1.39 -20.34 -32.82
N LYS A 30 1.84 -21.62 -32.83
CA LYS A 30 2.55 -22.29 -33.95
C LYS A 30 3.73 -21.50 -34.56
N LYS A 31 4.23 -20.45 -33.83
CA LYS A 31 5.37 -19.63 -34.23
C LYS A 31 6.35 -19.59 -33.06
N PHE A 32 7.56 -20.07 -33.29
CA PHE A 32 8.66 -20.04 -32.35
C PHE A 32 9.65 -18.95 -32.78
N ASN A 33 9.37 -17.72 -32.35
CA ASN A 33 10.31 -16.61 -32.46
C ASN A 33 11.14 -16.48 -31.17
N ASP A 34 12.13 -15.61 -31.17
CA ASP A 34 13.03 -15.39 -30.03
C ASP A 34 12.27 -14.97 -28.75
N GLU A 35 11.19 -14.23 -28.89
CA GLU A 35 10.34 -13.81 -27.77
C GLU A 35 9.63 -15.01 -27.12
N VAL A 36 9.07 -15.91 -27.91
CA VAL A 36 8.41 -17.14 -27.40
C VAL A 36 9.45 -18.04 -26.70
N ILE A 37 10.64 -18.17 -27.26
CA ILE A 37 11.73 -18.95 -26.67
C ILE A 37 12.15 -18.35 -25.32
N ALA A 38 12.34 -17.02 -25.24
CA ALA A 38 12.67 -16.33 -24.02
C ALA A 38 11.58 -16.51 -22.93
N ASN A 39 10.32 -16.43 -23.30
CA ASN A 39 9.21 -16.66 -22.38
C ASN A 39 9.13 -18.10 -21.87
N ILE A 40 9.37 -19.09 -22.73
CA ILE A 40 9.44 -20.50 -22.30
C ILE A 40 10.59 -20.71 -21.30
N PHE A 41 11.74 -20.06 -21.54
CA PHE A 41 12.85 -20.13 -20.61
C PHE A 41 12.52 -19.48 -19.26
N LEU A 42 11.83 -18.34 -19.26
CA LEU A 42 11.32 -17.68 -18.05
C LEU A 42 10.35 -18.59 -17.27
N LEU A 43 9.42 -19.27 -17.97
CA LEU A 43 8.51 -20.24 -17.35
C LEU A 43 9.28 -21.41 -16.70
N ALA A 44 10.37 -21.87 -17.28
CA ALA A 44 11.21 -22.91 -16.67
C ALA A 44 11.86 -22.44 -15.36
N ILE A 45 12.32 -21.19 -15.31
CA ILE A 45 12.83 -20.60 -14.06
C ILE A 45 11.70 -20.47 -13.02
N CYS A 46 10.53 -20.02 -13.41
CA CYS A 46 9.37 -19.96 -12.52
C CYS A 46 9.00 -21.35 -11.97
N ALA A 47 9.05 -22.39 -12.80
CA ALA A 47 8.83 -23.77 -12.39
C ALA A 47 9.83 -24.22 -11.31
N PHE A 48 11.12 -23.87 -11.46
CA PHE A 48 12.15 -24.16 -10.46
C PHE A 48 11.80 -23.55 -9.10
N PHE A 49 11.34 -22.28 -9.06
CA PHE A 49 10.98 -21.62 -7.81
C PHE A 49 9.67 -22.14 -7.23
N ALA A 50 8.67 -22.50 -8.06
CA ALA A 50 7.44 -23.16 -7.62
C ALA A 50 7.74 -24.51 -6.97
N VAL A 51 8.56 -25.34 -7.59
CA VAL A 51 9.03 -26.62 -7.03
C VAL A 51 9.79 -26.43 -5.73
N THR A 52 10.59 -25.36 -5.65
CA THR A 52 11.32 -25.01 -4.42
C THR A 52 10.35 -24.69 -3.28
N LEU A 53 9.34 -23.84 -3.50
CA LEU A 53 8.30 -23.55 -2.49
C LEU A 53 7.55 -24.81 -2.07
N TYR A 54 7.22 -25.68 -3.01
CA TYR A 54 6.54 -26.94 -2.71
C TYR A 54 7.42 -27.88 -1.87
N LYS A 55 8.72 -28.02 -2.20
CA LYS A 55 9.67 -28.81 -1.42
C LYS A 55 9.84 -28.26 0.00
N GLU A 56 9.99 -26.94 0.13
CA GLU A 56 10.07 -26.30 1.45
C GLU A 56 8.77 -26.52 2.26
N SER A 57 7.60 -26.59 1.62
CA SER A 57 6.34 -26.86 2.31
C SER A 57 6.25 -28.24 2.98
N LYS A 58 7.13 -29.18 2.63
CA LYS A 58 7.21 -30.51 3.23
C LYS A 58 8.10 -30.58 4.48
N ARG A 59 8.92 -29.53 4.71
CA ARG A 59 9.84 -29.46 5.85
C ARG A 59 9.10 -29.12 7.15
N ASP A 60 9.74 -29.43 8.28
CA ASP A 60 9.23 -29.02 9.59
C ASP A 60 9.28 -27.49 9.77
N ILE A 61 8.28 -26.93 10.46
CA ILE A 61 8.19 -25.48 10.68
C ILE A 61 9.38 -24.93 11.47
N ASN A 62 9.95 -25.70 12.40
CA ASN A 62 11.10 -25.27 13.19
C ASN A 62 12.37 -25.19 12.34
N GLU A 63 12.53 -26.09 11.37
CA GLU A 63 13.60 -26.01 10.37
C GLU A 63 13.42 -24.80 9.45
N LEU A 64 12.19 -24.54 8.99
CA LEU A 64 11.87 -23.39 8.16
C LEU A 64 12.09 -22.06 8.87
N LYS A 65 11.89 -22.00 10.19
CA LYS A 65 12.22 -20.81 10.99
C LYS A 65 13.73 -20.52 11.03
N LYS A 66 14.57 -21.56 10.98
CA LYS A 66 16.03 -21.43 11.00
C LYS A 66 16.61 -21.09 9.61
N SER A 67 16.02 -21.61 8.55
CA SER A 67 16.51 -21.44 7.17
C SER A 67 15.38 -20.95 6.26
N LYS A 68 15.27 -19.62 6.12
CA LYS A 68 14.22 -18.96 5.31
C LYS A 68 14.69 -18.54 3.93
N ALA A 69 16.00 -18.60 3.65
CA ALA A 69 16.59 -18.01 2.44
C ALA A 69 15.93 -18.50 1.14
N LYS A 70 15.73 -19.81 1.01
CA LYS A 70 15.09 -20.39 -0.19
C LYS A 70 13.67 -19.88 -0.41
N ILE A 71 12.89 -19.76 0.69
CA ILE A 71 11.51 -19.24 0.60
C ILE A 71 11.53 -17.75 0.23
N ILE A 72 12.45 -16.97 0.82
CA ILE A 72 12.61 -15.53 0.52
C ILE A 72 12.95 -15.35 -0.97
N ILE A 73 13.98 -16.01 -1.46
CA ILE A 73 14.44 -15.90 -2.85
C ILE A 73 13.33 -16.33 -3.81
N SER A 74 12.69 -17.49 -3.55
CA SER A 74 11.58 -17.96 -4.40
C SER A 74 10.39 -17.00 -4.37
N SER A 75 10.07 -16.42 -3.20
CA SER A 75 8.95 -15.47 -3.09
C SER A 75 9.24 -14.16 -3.80
N ILE A 76 10.49 -13.66 -3.75
CA ILE A 76 10.91 -12.46 -4.49
C ILE A 76 10.79 -12.71 -5.99
N TRP A 77 11.36 -13.81 -6.49
CA TRP A 77 11.33 -14.14 -7.90
C TRP A 77 9.90 -14.28 -8.42
N LEU A 78 9.08 -15.09 -7.74
CA LEU A 78 7.70 -15.30 -8.13
C LEU A 78 6.86 -14.02 -7.99
N PHE A 79 7.18 -13.14 -7.05
CA PHE A 79 6.51 -11.84 -6.94
C PHE A 79 6.83 -10.92 -8.13
N LEU A 80 8.05 -10.94 -8.65
CA LEU A 80 8.46 -10.14 -9.79
C LEU A 80 7.88 -10.67 -11.12
N THR A 81 7.69 -11.98 -11.23
CA THR A 81 7.18 -12.61 -12.45
C THR A 81 5.68 -12.87 -12.41
N ASN A 82 5.14 -13.20 -11.25
CA ASN A 82 3.73 -13.46 -11.00
C ASN A 82 3.37 -13.12 -9.55
N VAL A 83 2.80 -11.95 -9.33
CA VAL A 83 2.57 -11.34 -8.02
C VAL A 83 1.91 -12.28 -7.02
N ILE A 84 0.86 -13.01 -7.42
CA ILE A 84 0.02 -13.81 -6.52
C ILE A 84 0.80 -14.96 -5.85
N PRO A 85 1.49 -15.86 -6.56
CA PRO A 85 2.29 -16.92 -5.94
C PRO A 85 3.38 -16.41 -5.00
N GLY A 86 4.05 -15.30 -5.37
CA GLY A 86 5.06 -14.67 -4.52
C GLY A 86 4.49 -14.20 -3.19
N LEU A 87 3.27 -13.62 -3.20
CA LEU A 87 2.58 -13.17 -1.99
C LEU A 87 2.29 -14.30 -1.01
N PHE A 88 1.95 -15.50 -1.49
CA PHE A 88 1.73 -16.65 -0.61
C PHE A 88 3.00 -17.05 0.14
N GLY A 89 4.17 -16.97 -0.52
CA GLY A 89 5.46 -17.19 0.13
C GLY A 89 5.76 -16.14 1.21
N PHE A 90 5.54 -14.86 0.92
CA PHE A 90 5.69 -13.78 1.91
C PHE A 90 4.69 -13.91 3.06
N ALA A 91 3.42 -14.20 2.78
CA ALA A 91 2.42 -14.43 3.83
C ALA A 91 2.81 -15.57 4.77
N PHE A 92 3.38 -16.67 4.22
CA PHE A 92 3.91 -17.76 5.02
C PHE A 92 5.07 -17.29 5.92
N LEU A 93 6.03 -16.55 5.35
CA LEU A 93 7.18 -16.03 6.11
C LEU A 93 6.73 -15.12 7.27
N LEU A 94 5.70 -14.30 7.03
CA LEU A 94 5.10 -13.46 8.06
C LEU A 94 4.47 -14.29 9.18
N LEU A 95 3.75 -15.37 8.84
CA LEU A 95 3.08 -16.23 9.81
C LEU A 95 4.00 -17.12 10.62
N ILE A 96 5.18 -17.50 10.07
CA ILE A 96 6.18 -18.28 10.82
C ILE A 96 7.18 -17.41 11.56
N SER A 97 7.23 -16.12 11.23
CA SER A 97 8.06 -15.12 11.92
C SER A 97 7.48 -14.78 13.30
N ASP A 98 6.97 -15.76 14.04
CA ASP A 98 6.59 -15.62 15.45
C ASP A 98 7.82 -15.39 16.33
N LYS A 99 8.54 -14.29 16.12
CA LYS A 99 8.98 -13.53 17.28
C LYS A 99 7.68 -12.99 17.88
N LYS A 100 7.36 -13.35 19.15
CA LYS A 100 6.41 -12.59 19.98
C LYS A 100 6.53 -11.14 19.50
N ASP A 101 5.43 -10.55 18.99
CA ASP A 101 5.47 -9.14 18.59
C ASP A 101 6.17 -8.43 19.74
N SER A 102 7.42 -8.03 19.53
CA SER A 102 8.17 -7.29 20.55
C SER A 102 7.24 -6.12 20.81
N LYS A 103 6.71 -6.03 22.04
CA LYS A 103 5.67 -5.06 22.37
C LYS A 103 6.19 -3.74 21.84
N LEU A 104 5.47 -3.17 20.88
CA LEU A 104 5.81 -1.85 20.35
C LEU A 104 5.94 -0.91 21.53
N PRO A 105 6.92 -0.01 21.55
CA PRO A 105 7.05 0.95 22.62
C PRO A 105 5.74 1.76 22.73
N LEU A 106 5.16 1.76 23.93
CA LEU A 106 3.90 2.48 24.18
C LEU A 106 4.18 3.98 24.14
N ILE A 107 3.77 4.60 23.04
CA ILE A 107 3.74 6.06 22.95
C ILE A 107 2.46 6.52 23.63
N LYS A 108 2.57 7.28 24.72
CA LYS A 108 1.41 7.92 25.34
C LYS A 108 0.75 8.86 24.34
N GLU A 109 -0.55 8.69 24.13
CA GLU A 109 -1.32 9.65 23.35
C GLU A 109 -1.27 11.01 24.05
N SER A 110 -1.10 12.07 23.27
CA SER A 110 -1.18 13.43 23.82
C SER A 110 -2.61 13.68 24.29
N PRO A 111 -2.81 14.29 25.48
CA PRO A 111 -4.16 14.56 25.98
C PRO A 111 -4.93 15.42 24.99
N THR A 112 -6.16 15.04 24.71
CA THR A 112 -7.07 15.78 23.83
C THR A 112 -7.66 16.95 24.63
N THR A 113 -7.26 18.16 24.25
CA THR A 113 -7.83 19.41 24.77
C THR A 113 -8.82 19.99 23.76
N MET A 114 -9.63 20.97 24.19
CA MET A 114 -10.52 21.72 23.27
C MET A 114 -9.72 22.29 22.08
N MET A 115 -8.53 22.84 22.37
CA MET A 115 -7.63 23.35 21.32
C MET A 115 -7.20 22.25 20.33
N THR A 116 -7.01 21.02 20.79
CA THR A 116 -6.68 19.86 19.93
C THR A 116 -7.84 19.55 18.98
N TYR A 117 -9.06 19.58 19.46
CA TYR A 117 -10.26 19.40 18.61
C TYR A 117 -10.39 20.49 17.57
N VAL A 118 -10.26 21.76 17.98
CA VAL A 118 -10.32 22.92 17.06
C VAL A 118 -9.27 22.78 15.97
N LYS A 119 -8.01 22.52 16.33
CA LYS A 119 -6.92 22.33 15.35
C LYS A 119 -7.19 21.18 14.38
N SER A 120 -7.68 20.05 14.87
CA SER A 120 -7.94 18.86 14.03
C SER A 120 -9.09 19.12 13.04
N ILE A 121 -10.17 19.75 13.50
CA ILE A 121 -11.29 20.12 12.63
C ILE A 121 -10.85 21.18 11.63
N SER A 122 -10.15 22.23 12.07
CA SER A 122 -9.66 23.31 11.18
C SER A 122 -8.77 22.75 10.09
N LEU A 123 -7.85 21.83 10.42
CA LEU A 123 -6.95 21.24 9.40
C LEU A 123 -7.73 20.42 8.37
N LEU A 124 -8.71 19.63 8.79
CA LEU A 124 -9.58 18.87 7.88
C LEU A 124 -10.39 19.79 6.98
N VAL A 125 -10.99 20.85 7.54
CA VAL A 125 -11.77 21.84 6.78
C VAL A 125 -10.87 22.58 5.79
N ILE A 126 -9.70 23.06 6.22
CA ILE A 126 -8.72 23.72 5.34
C ILE A 126 -8.34 22.80 4.18
N PHE A 127 -8.04 21.53 4.48
CA PHE A 127 -7.69 20.55 3.44
C PHE A 127 -8.80 20.39 2.40
N ILE A 128 -10.05 20.20 2.85
CA ILE A 128 -11.21 20.05 1.94
C ILE A 128 -11.40 21.32 1.11
N LEU A 129 -11.32 22.49 1.74
CA LEU A 129 -11.47 23.76 1.04
C LEU A 129 -10.37 23.96 -0.01
N VAL A 130 -9.11 23.77 0.37
CA VAL A 130 -7.95 24.04 -0.49
C VAL A 130 -7.83 23.03 -1.64
N MET A 131 -8.14 21.76 -1.39
CA MET A 131 -7.94 20.71 -2.40
C MET A 131 -9.16 20.50 -3.30
N PHE A 132 -10.38 20.74 -2.81
CA PHE A 132 -11.61 20.37 -3.54
C PHE A 132 -12.54 21.52 -3.85
N VAL A 133 -12.49 22.62 -3.10
CA VAL A 133 -13.43 23.74 -3.26
C VAL A 133 -12.77 24.92 -3.97
N LEU A 134 -11.66 25.42 -3.46
CA LEU A 134 -10.99 26.59 -4.00
C LEU A 134 -10.55 26.46 -5.47
N PRO A 135 -10.04 25.29 -5.94
CA PRO A 135 -9.68 25.15 -7.36
C PRO A 135 -10.82 25.36 -8.36
N LYS A 136 -12.08 25.27 -7.90
CA LYS A 136 -13.26 25.51 -8.74
C LYS A 136 -13.55 27.00 -9.02
N PHE A 137 -12.92 27.90 -8.28
CA PHE A 137 -13.09 29.34 -8.50
C PHE A 137 -12.02 29.87 -9.47
N SER A 138 -12.43 30.67 -10.45
CA SER A 138 -11.57 31.21 -11.51
C SER A 138 -10.36 32.00 -11.03
N PHE A 139 -10.44 32.62 -9.85
CA PHE A 139 -9.33 33.32 -9.23
C PHE A 139 -8.22 32.33 -8.81
N PHE A 140 -8.62 31.21 -8.18
CA PHE A 140 -7.67 30.21 -7.70
C PHE A 140 -7.09 29.34 -8.81
N SER A 141 -7.77 29.19 -9.94
CA SER A 141 -7.25 28.47 -11.11
C SER A 141 -5.99 29.12 -11.70
N LYS A 142 -5.75 30.40 -11.39
CA LYS A 142 -4.54 31.14 -11.78
C LYS A 142 -3.36 30.94 -10.84
N VAL A 143 -3.60 30.40 -9.63
CA VAL A 143 -2.53 30.12 -8.66
C VAL A 143 -1.80 28.85 -9.09
N PRO A 144 -0.47 28.89 -9.26
CA PRO A 144 0.28 27.69 -9.60
C PRO A 144 0.08 26.58 -8.55
N SER A 145 -0.19 25.35 -8.98
CA SER A 145 -0.50 24.23 -8.09
C SER A 145 0.57 23.97 -7.04
N TYR A 146 1.86 24.21 -7.36
CA TYR A 146 2.94 24.03 -6.40
C TYR A 146 2.83 24.97 -5.19
N VAL A 147 2.27 26.17 -5.37
CA VAL A 147 2.05 27.12 -4.24
C VAL A 147 1.03 26.51 -3.27
N ILE A 148 -0.03 25.93 -3.80
CA ILE A 148 -1.06 25.25 -3.00
C ILE A 148 -0.47 24.07 -2.23
N TYR A 149 0.36 23.25 -2.88
CA TYR A 149 1.02 22.10 -2.24
C TYR A 149 1.98 22.53 -1.15
N VAL A 150 2.81 23.56 -1.38
CA VAL A 150 3.73 24.09 -0.38
C VAL A 150 2.98 24.68 0.82
N LEU A 151 1.91 25.44 0.58
CA LEU A 151 1.07 25.98 1.66
C LEU A 151 0.44 24.88 2.49
N MET A 152 -0.14 23.85 1.86
CA MET A 152 -0.72 22.73 2.59
C MET A 152 0.32 21.95 3.39
N PHE A 153 1.53 21.77 2.85
CA PHE A 153 2.63 21.14 3.57
C PHE A 153 2.99 21.94 4.84
N ILE A 154 3.17 23.27 4.71
CA ILE A 154 3.53 24.15 5.83
C ILE A 154 2.41 24.14 6.88
N ILE A 155 1.15 24.31 6.49
CA ILE A 155 0.00 24.29 7.40
C ILE A 155 -0.03 22.94 8.15
N THR A 156 0.08 21.83 7.45
CA THR A 156 0.06 20.48 8.04
C THR A 156 1.21 20.29 9.02
N LEU A 157 2.41 20.75 8.66
CA LEU A 157 3.59 20.68 9.51
C LEU A 157 3.41 21.50 10.79
N VAL A 158 2.95 22.75 10.68
CA VAL A 158 2.77 23.67 11.83
C VAL A 158 1.72 23.13 12.79
N PHE A 159 0.58 22.67 12.27
CA PHE A 159 -0.51 22.14 13.11
C PHE A 159 -0.12 20.89 13.88
N ASN A 160 0.72 20.03 13.29
CA ASN A 160 1.08 18.71 13.84
C ASN A 160 2.53 18.64 14.36
N TYR A 161 3.29 19.73 14.33
CA TYR A 161 4.75 19.76 14.62
C TYR A 161 5.13 18.97 15.89
N LYS A 162 4.43 19.19 17.00
CA LYS A 162 4.75 18.55 18.28
C LYS A 162 4.61 17.03 18.22
N ASP A 163 3.52 16.55 17.62
CA ASP A 163 3.25 15.12 17.49
C ASP A 163 4.22 14.48 16.48
N LEU A 164 4.45 15.13 15.33
CA LEU A 164 5.42 14.69 14.33
C LEU A 164 6.83 14.56 14.93
N LYS A 165 7.30 15.59 15.63
CA LYS A 165 8.62 15.55 16.27
C LYS A 165 8.74 14.42 17.30
N LYS A 166 7.69 14.24 18.11
CA LYS A 166 7.62 13.16 19.10
C LYS A 166 7.70 11.80 18.43
N ASP A 167 6.84 11.55 17.45
CA ASP A 167 6.71 10.25 16.78
C ASP A 167 7.97 9.90 15.98
N LEU A 168 8.59 10.89 15.31
CA LEU A 168 9.87 10.71 14.63
C LEU A 168 11.00 10.29 15.58
N LYS A 169 11.08 10.95 16.73
CA LYS A 169 12.07 10.61 17.77
C LYS A 169 11.88 9.17 18.24
N TYR A 170 10.64 8.76 18.53
CA TYR A 170 10.33 7.39 18.95
C TYR A 170 10.63 6.37 17.87
N LEU A 171 10.28 6.64 16.61
CA LEU A 171 10.62 5.77 15.49
C LEU A 171 12.14 5.59 15.37
N ALA A 172 12.90 6.69 15.39
CA ALA A 172 14.36 6.67 15.24
C ALA A 172 15.03 5.86 16.36
N GLN A 173 14.63 6.08 17.61
CA GLN A 173 15.17 5.37 18.79
C GLN A 173 14.82 3.87 18.80
N ASN A 174 13.72 3.47 18.18
CA ASN A 174 13.20 2.10 18.19
C ASN A 174 13.09 1.51 16.79
N PHE A 175 13.89 1.98 15.83
CA PHE A 175 13.79 1.59 14.42
C PHE A 175 13.84 0.07 14.21
N LYS A 176 14.70 -0.62 14.95
CA LYS A 176 14.82 -2.09 14.88
C LYS A 176 13.53 -2.84 15.24
N ILE A 177 12.63 -2.21 15.98
CA ILE A 177 11.32 -2.77 16.37
C ILE A 177 10.25 -2.34 15.37
N TYR A 178 10.24 -1.05 14.97
CA TYR A 178 9.26 -0.52 14.04
C TYR A 178 9.43 -1.02 12.62
N PHE A 179 10.65 -1.17 12.12
CA PHE A 179 10.89 -1.59 10.75
C PHE A 179 10.27 -2.97 10.41
N PRO A 180 10.50 -4.05 11.17
CA PRO A 180 9.82 -5.32 10.91
C PRO A 180 8.29 -5.23 11.04
N PHE A 181 7.78 -4.38 11.93
CA PHE A 181 6.35 -4.15 12.08
C PHE A 181 5.77 -3.48 10.83
N ILE A 182 6.42 -2.41 10.32
CA ILE A 182 6.01 -1.71 9.09
C ILE A 182 5.95 -2.70 7.92
N ILE A 183 7.02 -3.48 7.71
CA ILE A 183 7.10 -4.45 6.62
C ILE A 183 6.01 -5.52 6.74
N LYS A 184 5.80 -6.07 7.93
CA LYS A 184 4.73 -7.05 8.19
C LYS A 184 3.34 -6.47 7.87
N ARG A 185 3.06 -5.25 8.34
CA ARG A 185 1.77 -4.58 8.12
C ARG A 185 1.57 -4.20 6.66
N TYR A 186 2.64 -3.75 5.99
CA TYR A 186 2.60 -3.44 4.57
C TYR A 186 2.22 -4.67 3.72
N PHE A 187 2.89 -5.81 3.92
CA PHE A 187 2.53 -7.03 3.19
C PHE A 187 1.11 -7.51 3.50
N SER A 188 0.66 -7.42 4.75
CA SER A 188 -0.74 -7.74 5.08
C SER A 188 -1.73 -6.82 4.36
N MET A 189 -1.44 -5.52 4.30
CA MET A 189 -2.21 -4.53 3.54
C MET A 189 -2.24 -4.87 2.05
N LEU A 190 -1.09 -5.18 1.46
CA LEU A 190 -0.97 -5.51 0.03
C LEU A 190 -1.84 -6.73 -0.33
N VAL A 191 -1.81 -7.79 0.48
CA VAL A 191 -2.67 -8.97 0.27
C VAL A 191 -4.15 -8.60 0.30
N ILE A 192 -4.59 -7.81 1.28
CA ILE A 192 -5.99 -7.38 1.40
C ILE A 192 -6.38 -6.50 0.19
N MET A 193 -5.52 -5.57 -0.20
CA MET A 193 -5.75 -4.71 -1.36
C MET A 193 -5.92 -5.51 -2.66
N ILE A 194 -5.10 -6.54 -2.88
CA ILE A 194 -5.22 -7.41 -4.06
C ILE A 194 -6.56 -8.17 -4.04
N ILE A 195 -6.95 -8.73 -2.89
CA ILE A 195 -8.23 -9.43 -2.76
C ILE A 195 -9.41 -8.50 -3.10
N VAL A 196 -9.37 -7.25 -2.65
CA VAL A 196 -10.43 -6.26 -2.94
C VAL A 196 -10.34 -5.74 -4.37
N ALA A 197 -9.13 -5.67 -4.95
CA ALA A 197 -8.93 -5.21 -6.33
C ALA A 197 -9.51 -6.19 -7.37
N ILE A 198 -9.45 -7.50 -7.13
CA ILE A 198 -9.91 -8.52 -8.10
C ILE A 198 -11.34 -8.26 -8.59
N PRO A 199 -12.37 -8.18 -7.74
CA PRO A 199 -13.74 -7.93 -8.21
C PRO A 199 -13.88 -6.56 -8.89
N VAL A 200 -13.18 -5.53 -8.44
CA VAL A 200 -13.22 -4.19 -9.05
C VAL A 200 -12.66 -4.24 -10.47
N VAL A 201 -11.52 -4.90 -10.68
CA VAL A 201 -10.89 -5.05 -11.99
C VAL A 201 -11.76 -5.88 -12.93
N LEU A 202 -12.35 -6.97 -12.44
CA LEU A 202 -13.22 -7.82 -13.26
C LEU A 202 -14.49 -7.08 -13.72
N ILE A 203 -15.15 -6.35 -12.83
CA ILE A 203 -16.37 -5.59 -13.16
C ILE A 203 -16.05 -4.44 -14.11
N ASN A 204 -14.90 -3.80 -13.96
CA ASN A 204 -14.46 -2.67 -14.80
C ASN A 204 -13.70 -3.09 -16.07
N ASN A 205 -13.73 -4.37 -16.46
CA ASN A 205 -13.04 -4.90 -17.64
C ASN A 205 -11.56 -4.48 -17.73
N GLY A 206 -10.86 -4.51 -16.58
CA GLY A 206 -9.45 -4.14 -16.49
C GLY A 206 -9.16 -2.63 -16.52
N ALA A 207 -10.18 -1.77 -16.57
CA ALA A 207 -9.96 -0.32 -16.55
C ALA A 207 -9.32 0.13 -15.23
N THR A 208 -8.47 1.15 -15.30
CA THR A 208 -7.88 1.80 -14.13
C THR A 208 -8.74 2.97 -13.65
N SER A 209 -8.64 3.31 -12.35
CA SER A 209 -9.38 4.47 -11.80
C SER A 209 -9.00 5.78 -12.49
N THR A 210 -9.93 6.72 -12.55
CA THR A 210 -9.67 8.06 -13.08
C THR A 210 -8.56 8.77 -12.32
N ASN A 211 -8.44 8.55 -11.00
CA ASN A 211 -7.32 9.05 -10.21
C ASN A 211 -5.98 8.49 -10.70
N GLN A 212 -5.88 7.19 -10.98
CA GLN A 212 -4.64 6.58 -11.48
C GLN A 212 -4.30 7.07 -12.88
N LYS A 213 -5.29 7.22 -13.77
CA LYS A 213 -5.08 7.80 -15.11
C LYS A 213 -4.49 9.20 -15.04
N MET A 214 -5.00 10.03 -14.10
CA MET A 214 -4.48 11.37 -13.89
C MET A 214 -3.02 11.34 -13.41
N ILE A 215 -2.68 10.48 -12.46
CA ILE A 215 -1.29 10.31 -11.96
C ILE A 215 -0.37 9.86 -13.10
N ASN A 216 -0.79 8.89 -13.92
CA ASN A 216 0.00 8.43 -15.07
C ASN A 216 0.27 9.60 -16.04
N SER A 217 -0.75 10.38 -16.40
CA SER A 217 -0.59 11.57 -17.23
C SER A 217 0.32 12.66 -16.62
N MET A 218 0.40 12.73 -15.29
CA MET A 218 1.37 13.61 -14.61
C MET A 218 2.79 13.06 -14.71
N PHE A 219 2.98 11.74 -14.66
CA PHE A 219 4.28 11.09 -14.88
C PHE A 219 4.79 11.35 -16.29
N ASP A 220 3.93 11.31 -17.31
CA ASP A 220 4.31 11.61 -18.71
C ASP A 220 4.85 13.04 -18.86
N LYS A 221 4.30 14.00 -18.12
CA LYS A 221 4.66 15.41 -18.25
C LYS A 221 5.81 15.83 -17.34
N LEU A 222 5.81 15.40 -16.09
CA LEU A 222 6.71 15.84 -15.04
C LEU A 222 7.09 14.68 -14.11
N PRO A 223 7.87 13.68 -14.58
CA PRO A 223 8.10 12.42 -13.86
C PRO A 223 8.71 12.63 -12.47
N LEU A 224 9.75 13.45 -12.35
CA LEU A 224 10.41 13.68 -11.06
C LEU A 224 9.51 14.44 -10.06
N ALA A 225 8.79 15.45 -10.52
CA ALA A 225 7.86 16.20 -9.67
C ALA A 225 6.72 15.29 -9.19
N THR A 226 6.17 14.48 -10.09
CA THR A 226 5.10 13.51 -9.77
C THR A 226 5.59 12.45 -8.80
N LEU A 227 6.81 11.95 -8.95
CA LEU A 227 7.44 11.02 -8.01
C LEU A 227 7.50 11.63 -6.61
N ILE A 228 8.04 12.85 -6.47
CA ILE A 228 8.13 13.54 -5.17
C ILE A 228 6.75 13.81 -4.58
N LEU A 229 5.81 14.31 -5.38
CA LEU A 229 4.46 14.61 -4.92
C LEU A 229 3.71 13.36 -4.48
N SER A 230 3.77 12.29 -5.23
CA SER A 230 3.03 11.07 -4.90
C SER A 230 3.67 10.29 -3.75
N THR A 231 5.01 10.25 -3.66
CA THR A 231 5.69 9.37 -2.69
C THR A 231 6.03 10.05 -1.37
N LEU A 232 6.30 11.35 -1.36
CA LEU A 232 6.70 12.06 -0.15
C LEU A 232 5.61 13.03 0.34
N TYR A 233 5.13 13.91 -0.55
CA TYR A 233 4.16 14.93 -0.18
C TYR A 233 2.80 14.33 0.20
N ALA A 234 2.22 13.49 -0.66
CA ALA A 234 0.90 12.93 -0.43
C ALA A 234 0.85 12.09 0.87
N PRO A 235 1.75 11.12 1.12
CA PRO A 235 1.77 10.41 2.39
C PRO A 235 1.93 11.32 3.60
N PHE A 236 2.78 12.35 3.53
CA PHE A 236 2.98 13.27 4.64
C PHE A 236 1.71 14.05 4.99
N VAL A 237 1.09 14.69 4.00
CA VAL A 237 -0.10 15.53 4.20
C VAL A 237 -1.31 14.67 4.56
N GLU A 238 -1.57 13.62 3.79
CA GLU A 238 -2.75 12.79 3.96
C GLU A 238 -2.73 12.01 5.28
N GLU A 239 -1.60 11.40 5.66
CA GLU A 239 -1.52 10.69 6.93
C GLU A 239 -1.63 11.66 8.13
N SER A 240 -1.05 12.86 8.03
CA SER A 240 -1.20 13.86 9.08
C SER A 240 -2.65 14.31 9.27
N ILE A 241 -3.45 14.35 8.22
CA ILE A 241 -4.85 14.75 8.27
C ILE A 241 -5.73 13.58 8.67
N PHE A 242 -5.69 12.47 7.91
CA PHE A 242 -6.62 11.35 8.07
C PHE A 242 -6.28 10.43 9.24
N ARG A 243 -5.02 10.41 9.74
CA ARG A 243 -4.63 9.54 10.87
C ARG A 243 -4.32 10.37 12.09
N LEU A 244 -3.35 11.29 12.01
CA LEU A 244 -2.93 12.02 13.19
C LEU A 244 -4.00 12.98 13.70
N SER A 245 -4.55 13.85 12.84
CA SER A 245 -5.56 14.84 13.25
C SER A 245 -6.94 14.22 13.45
N LEU A 246 -7.43 13.45 12.47
CA LEU A 246 -8.76 12.86 12.55
C LEU A 246 -8.91 11.90 13.74
N SER A 247 -7.86 11.15 14.12
CA SER A 247 -7.93 10.21 15.25
C SER A 247 -8.26 10.88 16.56
N LYS A 248 -7.92 12.17 16.72
CA LYS A 248 -8.17 12.95 17.92
C LYS A 248 -9.66 13.29 18.12
N LEU A 249 -10.46 13.17 17.05
CA LEU A 249 -11.90 13.41 17.08
C LEU A 249 -12.70 12.17 17.55
N PHE A 250 -12.07 10.99 17.59
CA PHE A 250 -12.76 9.74 17.90
C PHE A 250 -12.22 9.08 19.16
N LYS A 251 -13.10 8.79 20.10
CA LYS A 251 -12.78 7.95 21.28
C LYS A 251 -12.75 6.46 20.92
N ASN A 252 -13.64 6.03 20.01
CA ASN A 252 -13.73 4.64 19.59
C ASN A 252 -12.72 4.34 18.48
N LYS A 253 -11.77 3.43 18.76
CA LYS A 253 -10.72 3.02 17.83
C LYS A 253 -11.27 2.44 16.51
N THR A 254 -12.27 1.57 16.60
CA THR A 254 -12.85 0.91 15.42
C THR A 254 -13.59 1.91 14.55
N LEU A 255 -14.39 2.79 15.16
CA LEU A 255 -15.08 3.85 14.43
C LEU A 255 -14.10 4.77 13.70
N PHE A 256 -13.02 5.19 14.38
CA PHE A 256 -11.96 5.97 13.74
C PHE A 256 -11.38 5.26 12.50
N ILE A 257 -11.01 3.97 12.63
CA ILE A 257 -10.39 3.21 11.54
C ILE A 257 -11.33 3.15 10.33
N ILE A 258 -12.62 2.87 10.55
CA ILE A 258 -13.62 2.79 9.47
C ILE A 258 -13.82 4.18 8.83
N VAL A 259 -14.10 5.21 9.63
CA VAL A 259 -14.38 6.56 9.13
C VAL A 259 -13.17 7.13 8.39
N SER A 260 -11.95 6.97 8.95
CA SER A 260 -10.71 7.42 8.30
C SER A 260 -10.49 6.74 6.96
N GLY A 261 -10.74 5.43 6.88
CA GLY A 261 -10.57 4.69 5.62
C GLY A 261 -11.63 5.06 4.58
N VAL A 262 -12.89 5.15 4.97
CA VAL A 262 -13.99 5.51 4.06
C VAL A 262 -13.83 6.95 3.53
N LEU A 263 -13.52 7.91 4.40
CA LEU A 263 -13.24 9.30 3.97
C LEU A 263 -12.07 9.35 3.00
N PHE A 264 -10.98 8.64 3.30
CA PHE A 264 -9.83 8.55 2.41
C PHE A 264 -10.22 8.01 1.03
N GLY A 265 -10.94 6.89 0.98
CA GLY A 265 -11.39 6.28 -0.28
C GLY A 265 -12.34 7.17 -1.06
N THR A 266 -13.30 7.80 -0.38
CA THR A 266 -14.27 8.70 -1.01
C THR A 266 -13.59 9.91 -1.65
N LEU A 267 -12.65 10.56 -0.96
CA LEU A 267 -11.97 11.75 -1.47
C LEU A 267 -11.02 11.45 -2.65
N HIS A 268 -10.60 10.20 -2.85
CA HIS A 268 -9.83 9.81 -4.02
C HIS A 268 -10.67 9.63 -5.29
N VAL A 269 -11.99 9.55 -5.17
CA VAL A 269 -12.89 9.24 -6.28
C VAL A 269 -13.89 10.36 -6.57
N ILE A 270 -14.40 11.04 -5.53
CA ILE A 270 -15.61 11.87 -5.62
C ILE A 270 -15.51 13.06 -6.59
N ASP A 271 -14.34 13.66 -6.75
CA ASP A 271 -14.09 14.78 -7.68
C ASP A 271 -13.67 14.34 -9.09
N LYS A 272 -13.44 13.04 -9.29
CA LYS A 272 -12.93 12.40 -10.51
C LYS A 272 -13.91 11.40 -11.11
N PHE A 273 -15.15 11.52 -10.69
CA PHE A 273 -16.22 10.60 -11.04
C PHE A 273 -16.67 10.82 -12.50
N THR A 274 -16.49 9.81 -13.33
CA THR A 274 -16.89 9.84 -14.76
C THR A 274 -17.89 8.74 -15.10
N SER A 275 -18.00 7.70 -14.27
CA SER A 275 -18.85 6.54 -14.49
C SER A 275 -19.35 5.97 -13.15
N ILE A 276 -20.53 5.30 -13.18
CA ILE A 276 -21.03 4.57 -12.00
C ILE A 276 -20.02 3.53 -11.49
N TYR A 277 -19.22 2.98 -12.37
CA TYR A 277 -18.17 2.01 -12.02
C TYR A 277 -17.02 2.63 -11.22
N ASP A 278 -16.85 3.96 -11.29
CA ASP A 278 -15.81 4.64 -10.49
C ASP A 278 -16.09 4.52 -8.99
N PHE A 279 -17.34 4.33 -8.55
CA PHE A 279 -17.65 4.05 -7.15
C PHE A 279 -16.98 2.80 -6.61
N LEU A 280 -16.72 1.81 -7.45
CA LEU A 280 -16.07 0.57 -7.02
C LEU A 280 -14.63 0.83 -6.54
N TYR A 281 -13.97 1.85 -7.07
CA TYR A 281 -12.63 2.23 -6.61
C TYR A 281 -12.61 2.81 -5.20
N ILE A 282 -13.76 3.31 -4.69
CA ILE A 282 -13.86 3.71 -3.28
C ILE A 282 -13.48 2.55 -2.37
N PHE A 283 -13.89 1.33 -2.69
CA PHE A 283 -13.56 0.13 -1.89
C PHE A 283 -12.05 -0.13 -1.86
N GLN A 284 -11.35 0.05 -2.98
CA GLN A 284 -9.88 -0.13 -3.04
C GLN A 284 -9.17 0.93 -2.20
N TYR A 285 -9.49 2.21 -2.40
CA TYR A 285 -8.87 3.30 -1.65
C TYR A 285 -9.27 3.30 -0.17
N ALA A 286 -10.52 2.95 0.15
CA ALA A 286 -10.96 2.80 1.53
C ALA A 286 -10.24 1.64 2.23
N THR A 287 -9.98 0.54 1.53
CA THR A 287 -9.21 -0.59 2.07
C THR A 287 -7.80 -0.17 2.43
N LEU A 288 -7.10 0.54 1.53
CA LEU A 288 -5.81 1.15 1.82
C LEU A 288 -5.91 2.03 3.06
N GLY A 289 -6.89 2.94 3.08
CA GLY A 289 -7.14 3.86 4.18
C GLY A 289 -7.39 3.17 5.52
N ILE A 290 -8.19 2.11 5.55
CA ILE A 290 -8.46 1.29 6.74
C ILE A 290 -7.19 0.60 7.26
N CYS A 291 -6.39 0.01 6.37
CA CYS A 291 -5.14 -0.65 6.74
C CYS A 291 -4.12 0.32 7.33
N LEU A 292 -3.97 1.51 6.75
CA LEU A 292 -3.10 2.57 7.24
C LEU A 292 -3.59 3.11 8.61
N ALA A 293 -4.89 3.36 8.76
CA ALA A 293 -5.49 3.80 10.03
C ALA A 293 -5.32 2.75 11.14
N LYS A 294 -5.46 1.47 10.79
CA LYS A 294 -5.22 0.37 11.72
C LYS A 294 -3.75 0.30 12.13
N ALA A 295 -2.82 0.40 11.19
CA ALA A 295 -1.38 0.38 11.46
C ALA A 295 -0.97 1.56 12.37
N TYR A 296 -1.50 2.76 12.12
CA TYR A 296 -1.32 3.92 12.98
C TYR A 296 -1.83 3.64 14.41
N LYS A 297 -3.06 3.15 14.57
CA LYS A 297 -3.64 2.89 15.91
C LYS A 297 -2.98 1.72 16.63
N ASP A 298 -2.44 0.75 15.92
CA ASP A 298 -1.73 -0.38 16.54
C ASP A 298 -0.32 0.02 17.01
N SER A 299 0.32 0.99 16.33
CA SER A 299 1.68 1.47 16.63
C SER A 299 1.69 2.75 17.47
N ASN A 300 0.62 3.51 17.43
CA ASN A 300 0.49 4.87 17.94
C ASN A 300 1.62 5.81 17.46
N ASN A 301 2.12 5.58 16.23
CA ASN A 301 3.17 6.35 15.58
C ASN A 301 2.79 6.64 14.13
N ILE A 302 2.69 7.93 13.79
CA ILE A 302 2.26 8.34 12.45
C ILE A 302 3.23 7.93 11.34
N PHE A 303 4.53 7.87 11.63
CA PHE A 303 5.52 7.48 10.64
C PHE A 303 5.42 6.01 10.23
N VAL A 304 4.72 5.17 10.99
CA VAL A 304 4.42 3.80 10.58
C VAL A 304 3.45 3.79 9.39
N SER A 305 2.33 4.51 9.48
CA SER A 305 1.39 4.61 8.35
C SER A 305 1.96 5.43 7.20
N MET A 306 2.69 6.52 7.46
CA MET A 306 3.42 7.27 6.44
C MET A 306 4.40 6.39 5.66
N SER A 307 5.19 5.56 6.35
CA SER A 307 6.14 4.65 5.69
C SER A 307 5.44 3.60 4.83
N MET A 308 4.33 3.02 5.31
CA MET A 308 3.55 2.07 4.52
C MET A 308 2.94 2.73 3.27
N HIS A 309 2.41 3.94 3.41
CA HIS A 309 1.85 4.72 2.31
C HIS A 309 2.94 5.13 1.30
N PHE A 310 4.09 5.60 1.79
CA PHE A 310 5.27 5.87 0.96
C PHE A 310 5.66 4.64 0.14
N ILE A 311 5.81 3.46 0.76
CA ILE A 311 6.20 2.22 0.07
C ILE A 311 5.16 1.88 -1.01
N GLN A 312 3.87 2.00 -0.71
CA GLN A 312 2.80 1.74 -1.66
C GLN A 312 2.89 2.64 -2.89
N ASN A 313 3.01 3.95 -2.68
CA ASN A 313 3.07 4.91 -3.77
C ASN A 313 4.40 4.83 -4.54
N PHE A 314 5.51 4.56 -3.85
CA PHE A 314 6.81 4.39 -4.48
C PHE A 314 6.83 3.18 -5.41
N LEU A 315 6.33 2.03 -4.96
CA LEU A 315 6.24 0.84 -5.81
C LEU A 315 5.29 1.05 -7.00
N ALA A 316 4.16 1.72 -6.78
CA ALA A 316 3.25 2.08 -7.88
C ALA A 316 3.93 3.03 -8.90
N ALA A 317 4.66 4.04 -8.42
CA ALA A 317 5.41 4.97 -9.27
C ALA A 317 6.50 4.27 -10.08
N ILE A 318 7.28 3.38 -9.46
CA ILE A 318 8.29 2.58 -10.17
C ILE A 318 7.66 1.71 -11.25
N LEU A 319 6.51 1.07 -10.97
CA LEU A 319 5.80 0.28 -11.99
C LEU A 319 5.36 1.15 -13.16
N VAL A 320 4.84 2.35 -12.92
CA VAL A 320 4.49 3.29 -14.01
C VAL A 320 5.72 3.65 -14.82
N LEU A 321 6.84 4.03 -14.18
CA LEU A 321 8.08 4.42 -14.87
C LEU A 321 8.77 3.28 -15.63
N LEU A 322 8.51 2.02 -15.26
CA LEU A 322 9.08 0.85 -15.97
C LEU A 322 8.20 0.36 -17.12
N LEU A 323 6.90 0.68 -17.10
CA LEU A 323 5.93 0.19 -18.10
C LEU A 323 5.65 1.24 -19.19
N TYR A 324 6.07 2.47 -18.99
CA TYR A 324 5.96 3.59 -19.93
C TYR A 324 7.33 4.22 -20.20
#